data_dffdac597250fd116c040379997f2e9d
#
_entry.id   dffdac597250fd116c040379997f2e9d
#
_cell.length_a   1.000
_cell.length_b   1.000
_cell.length_c   1.000
_cell.angle_alpha   90.00
_cell.angle_beta   90.00
_cell.angle_gamma   90.00
#
_symmetry.space_group_name_H-M   'P 1'
#
loop_
_entity.id
_entity.type
_entity.pdbx_description
1 polymer ?
#
loop_
_entity_poly.entity_id
_entity_poly.type
_entity_poly.pdbx_seq_one_letter_code
_entity_poly.pdbx_strand_id
1 'polypeptide(L)'
;MIAEGLFAPRANGKVVGMRKILVVVDMQKDFIDGALGTAEAQKIVEPVIEKMKRYDRPDIYVTRDTHSENYLETAEGKKLPVVHCVRGTKGWQLHPEIEALTGPSHILDKPTFGSLELMELLRQENEKESLEIELVGLCTDICVVSNAMLLKAAMPEITIRVDPLCCAGVTPKSHQAALLTMKMCQIEIA
;
A
#
# COMPACT_ATOMS: atom_id res chain seq x y z
N MET A 1 -34.66 -18.35 23.93
CA MET A 1 -34.25 -17.14 24.70
C MET A 1 -32.77 -16.90 24.38
N ILE A 2 -32.52 -16.05 23.38
CA ILE A 2 -31.18 -15.65 22.98
C ILE A 2 -30.99 -14.24 23.54
N ALA A 3 -29.95 -14.06 24.32
CA ALA A 3 -29.66 -12.84 25.05
C ALA A 3 -29.37 -11.68 24.09
N GLU A 4 -30.25 -10.70 24.05
CA GLU A 4 -29.97 -9.34 23.65
C GLU A 4 -29.14 -8.71 24.77
N GLY A 5 -27.96 -8.23 24.43
CA GLY A 5 -27.11 -7.60 25.43
C GLY A 5 -25.97 -6.79 24.87
N LEU A 6 -26.14 -5.49 24.83
CA LEU A 6 -25.17 -4.41 24.94
C LEU A 6 -24.27 -4.09 23.75
N PHE A 7 -24.81 -3.37 22.80
CA PHE A 7 -24.08 -2.25 22.22
C PHE A 7 -24.68 -0.95 22.78
N ALA A 8 -24.02 -0.39 23.78
CA ALA A 8 -24.32 0.95 24.24
C ALA A 8 -23.85 1.98 23.20
N PRO A 9 -24.68 2.92 22.75
CA PRO A 9 -24.22 4.00 21.90
C PRO A 9 -23.33 4.93 22.70
N ARG A 10 -22.09 5.15 22.27
CA ARG A 10 -21.26 6.21 22.82
C ARG A 10 -21.90 7.55 22.49
N ALA A 11 -22.44 8.17 23.51
CA ALA A 11 -22.92 9.53 23.46
C ALA A 11 -21.74 10.48 23.32
N ASN A 12 -21.62 11.12 22.17
CA ASN A 12 -21.33 12.56 22.00
C ASN A 12 -21.35 12.84 20.49
N GLY A 13 -22.39 13.54 20.06
CA GLY A 13 -22.69 13.86 18.66
C GLY A 13 -21.73 14.90 18.04
N LYS A 14 -20.48 14.47 17.81
CA LYS A 14 -19.67 14.97 16.71
C LYS A 14 -19.68 13.88 15.65
N VAL A 15 -20.17 14.20 14.46
CA VAL A 15 -19.84 13.47 13.25
C VAL A 15 -18.35 13.70 13.08
N VAL A 16 -17.53 12.82 13.69
CA VAL A 16 -16.09 12.80 13.44
C VAL A 16 -15.97 12.28 12.02
N GLY A 17 -15.62 13.15 11.09
CA GLY A 17 -15.34 12.76 9.72
C GLY A 17 -14.24 11.68 9.74
N MET A 18 -14.41 10.59 8.99
CA MET A 18 -13.37 9.59 8.84
C MET A 18 -12.15 10.23 8.16
N ARG A 19 -10.97 10.06 8.76
CA ARG A 19 -9.71 10.52 8.18
C ARG A 19 -9.32 9.60 7.02
N LYS A 20 -9.08 10.20 5.85
CA LYS A 20 -8.73 9.45 4.65
C LYS A 20 -7.22 9.35 4.52
N ILE A 21 -6.71 8.14 4.45
CA ILE A 21 -5.29 7.82 4.29
C ILE A 21 -5.03 7.27 2.90
N LEU A 22 -3.99 7.76 2.25
CA LEU A 22 -3.46 7.19 1.02
C LEU A 22 -2.18 6.41 1.32
N VAL A 23 -2.16 5.15 0.92
CA VAL A 23 -0.97 4.30 0.96
C VAL A 23 -0.45 4.10 -0.46
N VAL A 24 0.72 4.65 -0.75
CA VAL A 24 1.42 4.51 -2.03
C VAL A 24 2.46 3.41 -1.90
N VAL A 25 2.27 2.32 -2.62
CA VAL A 25 3.07 1.10 -2.47
C VAL A 25 4.17 1.07 -3.52
N ASP A 26 5.43 1.08 -3.06
CA ASP A 26 6.65 0.73 -3.79
C ASP A 26 6.82 1.41 -5.18
N MET A 27 6.49 2.68 -5.28
CA MET A 27 6.69 3.46 -6.52
C MET A 27 8.16 3.83 -6.71
N GLN A 28 9.01 2.78 -6.80
CA GLN A 28 10.48 2.86 -6.91
C GLN A 28 10.94 2.69 -8.35
N LYS A 29 12.12 3.20 -8.68
CA LYS A 29 12.68 3.17 -10.05
C LYS A 29 12.82 1.76 -10.59
N ASP A 30 13.24 0.78 -9.76
CA ASP A 30 13.39 -0.60 -10.22
C ASP A 30 12.07 -1.24 -10.66
N PHE A 31 10.94 -0.84 -10.07
CA PHE A 31 9.62 -1.34 -10.45
C PHE A 31 8.95 -0.52 -11.55
N ILE A 32 9.35 0.73 -11.76
CA ILE A 32 8.76 1.60 -12.80
C ILE A 32 9.43 1.36 -14.14
N ASP A 33 10.73 1.60 -14.23
CA ASP A 33 11.52 1.60 -15.47
C ASP A 33 12.89 0.92 -15.33
N GLY A 34 13.22 0.38 -14.16
CA GLY A 34 14.48 -0.30 -13.85
C GLY A 34 14.42 -1.81 -14.03
N ALA A 35 15.08 -2.56 -13.13
CA ALA A 35 15.33 -4.00 -13.26
C ALA A 35 14.05 -4.85 -13.41
N LEU A 36 12.94 -4.45 -12.81
CA LEU A 36 11.62 -5.10 -12.88
C LEU A 36 10.55 -4.19 -13.50
N GLY A 37 10.97 -3.14 -14.19
CA GLY A 37 10.07 -2.16 -14.81
C GLY A 37 9.19 -2.75 -15.91
N THR A 38 7.95 -2.25 -16.02
CA THR A 38 6.99 -2.65 -17.04
C THR A 38 6.34 -1.43 -17.70
N ALA A 39 5.79 -1.60 -18.89
CA ALA A 39 5.03 -0.53 -19.54
C ALA A 39 3.77 -0.16 -18.76
N GLU A 40 3.15 -1.12 -18.09
CA GLU A 40 2.00 -0.92 -17.21
C GLU A 40 2.36 -0.10 -15.98
N ALA A 41 3.51 -0.38 -15.35
CA ALA A 41 4.02 0.38 -14.21
C ALA A 41 4.31 1.84 -14.55
N GLN A 42 4.89 2.09 -15.72
CA GLN A 42 5.15 3.46 -16.19
C GLN A 42 3.87 4.26 -16.43
N LYS A 43 2.79 3.61 -16.90
CA LYS A 43 1.49 4.27 -17.17
C LYS A 43 0.80 4.77 -15.92
N ILE A 44 1.04 4.18 -14.76
CA ILE A 44 0.36 4.57 -13.52
C ILE A 44 1.09 5.68 -12.76
N VAL A 45 2.29 6.06 -13.14
CA VAL A 45 3.09 7.09 -12.43
C VAL A 45 2.30 8.40 -12.31
N GLU A 46 1.84 8.94 -13.43
CA GLU A 46 1.07 10.19 -13.44
C GLU A 46 -0.27 10.06 -12.70
N PRO A 47 -1.10 9.02 -12.93
CA PRO A 47 -2.30 8.78 -12.12
C PRO A 47 -2.06 8.74 -10.60
N VAL A 48 -0.97 8.12 -10.15
CA VAL A 48 -0.61 8.07 -8.72
C VAL A 48 -0.25 9.47 -8.21
N ILE A 49 0.58 10.23 -8.94
CA ILE A 49 0.95 11.60 -8.58
C ILE A 49 -0.29 12.49 -8.47
N GLU A 50 -1.19 12.43 -9.46
CA GLU A 50 -2.44 13.20 -9.45
C GLU A 50 -3.39 12.78 -8.29
N LYS A 51 -3.38 11.51 -7.93
CA LYS A 51 -4.10 11.04 -6.75
C LYS A 51 -3.48 11.60 -5.47
N MET A 52 -2.17 11.55 -5.31
CA MET A 52 -1.47 12.09 -4.14
C MET A 52 -1.75 13.57 -3.91
N LYS A 53 -1.87 14.37 -4.96
CA LYS A 53 -2.21 15.80 -4.88
C LYS A 53 -3.60 16.10 -4.28
N ARG A 54 -4.46 15.08 -4.14
CA ARG A 54 -5.80 15.19 -3.55
C ARG A 54 -5.82 14.91 -2.05
N TYR A 55 -4.69 14.51 -1.49
CA TYR A 55 -4.53 14.20 -0.07
C TYR A 55 -3.61 15.22 0.58
N ASP A 56 -3.86 15.51 1.84
CA ASP A 56 -2.93 16.31 2.63
C ASP A 56 -1.67 15.47 2.94
N ARG A 57 -0.52 16.10 2.94
CA ARG A 57 0.78 15.44 3.10
C ARG A 57 0.90 14.54 4.35
N PRO A 58 0.31 14.88 5.51
CA PRO A 58 0.31 14.02 6.70
C PRO A 58 -0.53 12.75 6.54
N ASP A 59 -1.39 12.67 5.52
CA ASP A 59 -2.27 11.53 5.27
C ASP A 59 -1.75 10.61 4.16
N ILE A 60 -0.55 10.87 3.66
CA ILE A 60 0.12 10.05 2.65
C ILE A 60 1.23 9.23 3.30
N TYR A 61 1.13 7.90 3.19
CA TYR A 61 2.16 6.94 3.57
C TYR A 61 2.71 6.25 2.34
N VAL A 62 4.01 6.05 2.28
CA VAL A 62 4.68 5.40 1.15
C VAL A 62 5.48 4.22 1.66
N THR A 63 5.32 3.05 1.05
CA THR A 63 6.22 1.94 1.30
C THR A 63 7.36 1.93 0.27
N ARG A 64 8.48 1.38 0.69
CA ARG A 64 9.65 1.20 -0.15
C ARG A 64 10.23 -0.18 0.09
N ASP A 65 10.14 -1.02 -0.92
CA ASP A 65 10.76 -2.34 -0.87
C ASP A 65 12.28 -2.20 -0.71
N THR A 66 12.86 -2.97 0.20
CA THR A 66 14.25 -2.73 0.60
C THR A 66 14.98 -4.03 0.87
N HIS A 67 15.91 -4.35 -0.01
CA HIS A 67 16.79 -5.50 0.10
C HIS A 67 18.20 -5.11 0.51
N SER A 68 18.94 -6.08 1.02
CA SER A 68 20.38 -6.00 1.26
C SER A 68 21.18 -6.56 0.08
N GLU A 69 22.49 -6.35 0.09
CA GLU A 69 23.39 -6.80 -0.98
C GLU A 69 23.37 -8.32 -1.20
N ASN A 70 23.01 -9.10 -0.16
CA ASN A 70 22.88 -10.56 -0.24
C ASN A 70 21.50 -11.04 -0.73
N TYR A 71 20.74 -10.21 -1.46
CA TYR A 71 19.41 -10.52 -1.97
C TYR A 71 19.30 -11.92 -2.60
N LEU A 72 20.27 -12.32 -3.43
CA LEU A 72 20.26 -13.62 -4.12
C LEU A 72 20.36 -14.83 -3.18
N GLU A 73 20.76 -14.64 -1.92
CA GLU A 73 20.84 -15.68 -0.91
C GLU A 73 19.50 -15.85 -0.16
N THR A 74 18.59 -14.88 -0.29
CA THR A 74 17.29 -14.89 0.36
C THR A 74 16.33 -15.93 -0.28
N ALA A 75 15.23 -16.21 0.41
CA ALA A 75 14.18 -17.09 -0.14
C ALA A 75 13.52 -16.47 -1.39
N GLU A 76 13.40 -15.14 -1.43
CA GLU A 76 12.88 -14.40 -2.57
C GLU A 76 13.86 -14.42 -3.73
N GLY A 77 15.11 -14.05 -3.49
CA GLY A 77 16.15 -14.01 -4.53
C GLY A 77 16.42 -15.36 -5.19
N LYS A 78 16.20 -16.48 -4.48
CA LYS A 78 16.25 -17.84 -5.05
C LYS A 78 15.10 -18.13 -6.01
N LYS A 79 13.96 -17.46 -5.86
CA LYS A 79 12.77 -17.64 -6.75
C LYS A 79 12.73 -16.60 -7.85
N LEU A 80 13.19 -15.39 -7.57
CA LEU A 80 13.31 -14.26 -8.50
C LEU A 80 14.77 -13.78 -8.53
N PRO A 81 15.67 -14.39 -9.32
CA PRO A 81 17.09 -14.06 -9.31
C PRO A 81 17.40 -12.75 -10.09
N VAL A 82 16.64 -11.72 -9.84
CA VAL A 82 16.82 -10.38 -10.40
C VAL A 82 17.07 -9.42 -9.23
N VAL A 83 18.31 -8.97 -9.09
CA VAL A 83 18.67 -8.00 -8.03
C VAL A 83 17.94 -6.70 -8.27
N HIS A 84 17.19 -6.25 -7.28
CA HIS A 84 16.41 -5.02 -7.31
C HIS A 84 16.28 -4.41 -5.93
N CYS A 85 15.91 -3.15 -5.86
CA CYS A 85 15.61 -2.40 -4.63
C CYS A 85 16.65 -2.58 -3.51
N VAL A 86 17.91 -2.76 -3.86
CA VAL A 86 19.00 -2.84 -2.86
C VAL A 86 19.20 -1.46 -2.24
N ARG A 87 19.17 -1.40 -0.90
CA ARG A 87 19.28 -0.16 -0.14
C ARG A 87 20.43 0.72 -0.63
N GLY A 88 20.14 2.00 -0.86
CA GLY A 88 21.10 3.01 -1.28
C GLY A 88 21.41 3.03 -2.78
N THR A 89 20.91 2.07 -3.57
CA THR A 89 21.06 2.09 -5.03
C THR A 89 20.07 3.07 -5.70
N LYS A 90 20.36 3.41 -6.95
CA LYS A 90 19.44 4.25 -7.75
C LYS A 90 18.07 3.59 -7.96
N GLY A 91 18.05 2.27 -8.15
CA GLY A 91 16.81 1.50 -8.36
C GLY A 91 15.90 1.49 -7.14
N TRP A 92 16.47 1.50 -5.94
CA TRP A 92 15.75 1.55 -4.68
C TRP A 92 15.05 2.90 -4.42
N GLN A 93 15.51 4.00 -5.03
CA GLN A 93 14.91 5.32 -4.83
C GLN A 93 13.47 5.37 -5.35
N LEU A 94 12.63 6.09 -4.63
CA LEU A 94 11.28 6.43 -5.09
C LEU A 94 11.33 7.30 -6.35
N HIS A 95 10.21 7.36 -7.06
CA HIS A 95 10.02 8.36 -8.09
C HIS A 95 10.13 9.76 -7.46
N PRO A 96 10.88 10.71 -8.04
CA PRO A 96 11.19 11.99 -7.40
C PRO A 96 9.98 12.81 -6.97
N GLU A 97 8.92 12.84 -7.80
CA GLU A 97 7.71 13.58 -7.47
C GLU A 97 6.91 12.93 -6.34
N ILE A 98 6.89 11.60 -6.27
CA ILE A 98 6.25 10.85 -5.18
C ILE A 98 6.99 11.12 -3.86
N GLU A 99 8.32 11.08 -3.87
CA GLU A 99 9.13 11.43 -2.70
C GLU A 99 8.88 12.87 -2.25
N ALA A 100 8.80 13.82 -3.18
CA ALA A 100 8.55 15.23 -2.89
C ALA A 100 7.16 15.50 -2.28
N LEU A 101 6.14 14.71 -2.63
CA LEU A 101 4.78 14.80 -2.09
C LEU A 101 4.63 14.11 -0.74
N THR A 102 5.61 13.33 -0.29
CA THR A 102 5.54 12.55 0.95
C THR A 102 6.35 13.22 2.07
N GLY A 103 5.88 13.11 3.31
CA GLY A 103 6.67 13.48 4.49
C GLY A 103 7.77 12.45 4.75
N PRO A 104 9.01 12.85 5.10
CA PRO A 104 10.11 11.88 5.32
C PRO A 104 9.80 10.81 6.37
N SER A 105 9.04 11.15 7.41
CA SER A 105 8.59 10.23 8.46
C SER A 105 7.49 9.25 8.01
N HIS A 106 6.96 9.42 6.82
CA HIS A 106 5.91 8.57 6.25
C HIS A 106 6.41 7.67 5.12
N ILE A 107 7.72 7.59 4.91
CA ILE A 107 8.36 6.64 4.01
C ILE A 107 8.85 5.46 4.85
N LEU A 108 8.28 4.28 4.61
CA LEU A 108 8.51 3.07 5.39
C LEU A 108 9.25 2.02 4.54
N ASP A 109 10.46 1.67 4.95
CA ASP A 109 11.22 0.61 4.31
C ASP A 109 10.70 -0.76 4.77
N LYS A 110 10.36 -1.63 3.84
CA LYS A 110 9.88 -2.98 4.16
C LYS A 110 10.80 -4.05 3.56
N PRO A 111 11.14 -5.11 4.32
CA PRO A 111 12.01 -6.18 3.83
C PRO A 111 11.24 -7.32 3.16
N THR A 112 9.94 -7.19 2.97
CA THR A 112 9.04 -8.21 2.43
C THR A 112 7.81 -7.54 1.80
N PHE A 113 6.96 -8.32 1.12
CA PHE A 113 5.84 -7.83 0.30
C PHE A 113 4.85 -6.96 1.08
N GLY A 114 4.47 -7.36 2.29
CA GLY A 114 3.64 -6.56 3.19
C GLY A 114 4.46 -5.89 4.28
N SER A 115 4.06 -4.69 4.70
CA SER A 115 4.71 -3.94 5.78
C SER A 115 3.97 -4.11 7.10
N LEU A 116 4.56 -4.86 8.02
CA LEU A 116 4.04 -4.98 9.39
C LEU A 116 4.13 -3.66 10.14
N GLU A 117 5.16 -2.85 9.88
CA GLU A 117 5.33 -1.52 10.48
C GLU A 117 4.22 -0.57 10.04
N LEU A 118 3.90 -0.50 8.74
CA LEU A 118 2.78 0.29 8.23
C LEU A 118 1.46 -0.14 8.85
N MET A 119 1.22 -1.44 8.89
CA MET A 119 0.00 -2.00 9.46
C MET A 119 -0.16 -1.59 10.92
N GLU A 120 0.86 -1.76 11.74
CA GLU A 120 0.80 -1.42 13.17
C GLU A 120 0.66 0.09 13.39
N LEU A 121 1.34 0.92 12.60
CA LEU A 121 1.23 2.36 12.66
C LEU A 121 -0.20 2.82 12.34
N LEU A 122 -0.80 2.35 11.25
CA LEU A 122 -2.16 2.73 10.88
C LEU A 122 -3.21 2.14 11.84
N ARG A 123 -2.96 0.98 12.43
CA ARG A 123 -3.81 0.42 13.49
C ARG A 123 -3.85 1.35 14.71
N GLN A 124 -2.69 1.88 15.13
CA GLN A 124 -2.61 2.84 16.24
C GLN A 124 -3.25 4.19 15.90
N GLU A 125 -3.12 4.66 14.67
CA GLU A 125 -3.82 5.87 14.21
C GLU A 125 -5.35 5.66 14.22
N ASN A 126 -5.84 4.49 13.79
CA ASN A 126 -7.26 4.15 13.81
C ASN A 126 -7.87 4.07 15.23
N GLU A 127 -7.07 3.78 16.25
CA GLU A 127 -7.52 3.84 17.65
C GLU A 127 -7.79 5.28 18.13
N LYS A 128 -7.10 6.26 17.53
CA LYS A 128 -7.25 7.68 17.86
C LYS A 128 -8.38 8.32 17.07
N GLU A 129 -8.49 8.00 15.79
CA GLU A 129 -9.45 8.55 14.85
C GLU A 129 -9.79 7.48 13.78
N SER A 130 -11.08 7.31 13.48
CA SER A 130 -11.53 6.32 12.49
C SER A 130 -10.95 6.62 11.11
N LEU A 131 -10.33 5.61 10.49
CA LEU A 131 -9.68 5.72 9.20
C LEU A 131 -10.49 5.11 8.07
N GLU A 132 -10.29 5.66 6.87
CA GLU A 132 -10.57 5.07 5.57
C GLU A 132 -9.25 5.01 4.80
N ILE A 133 -8.86 3.84 4.28
CA ILE A 133 -7.55 3.65 3.66
C ILE A 133 -7.71 3.32 2.17
N GLU A 134 -7.04 4.09 1.32
CA GLU A 134 -6.91 3.80 -0.12
C GLU A 134 -5.48 3.38 -0.45
N LEU A 135 -5.31 2.29 -1.21
CA LEU A 135 -4.00 1.81 -1.66
C LEU A 135 -3.87 2.00 -3.17
N VAL A 136 -2.67 2.42 -3.57
CA VAL A 136 -2.23 2.56 -4.96
C VAL A 136 -0.79 2.09 -5.11
N GLY A 137 -0.31 1.87 -6.32
CA GLY A 137 1.11 1.58 -6.61
C GLY A 137 1.39 0.17 -7.14
N LEU A 138 2.54 -0.36 -6.81
CA LEU A 138 3.18 -1.53 -7.41
C LEU A 138 3.55 -2.62 -6.39
N CYS A 139 3.55 -3.89 -6.74
CA CYS A 139 2.70 -4.45 -7.81
C CYS A 139 1.38 -4.88 -7.20
N THR A 140 0.29 -4.72 -7.96
CA THR A 140 -1.08 -5.07 -7.50
C THR A 140 -1.15 -6.48 -6.93
N ASP A 141 -0.50 -7.41 -7.60
CA ASP A 141 -0.53 -8.86 -7.35
C ASP A 141 0.53 -9.35 -6.36
N ILE A 142 1.35 -8.45 -5.83
CA ILE A 142 2.40 -8.77 -4.84
C ILE A 142 2.28 -7.85 -3.62
N CYS A 143 2.86 -6.66 -3.68
CA CYS A 143 2.96 -5.77 -2.51
C CYS A 143 1.65 -5.07 -2.18
N VAL A 144 0.85 -4.66 -3.18
CA VAL A 144 -0.44 -4.01 -2.92
C VAL A 144 -1.41 -4.98 -2.24
N VAL A 145 -1.64 -6.17 -2.82
CA VAL A 145 -2.53 -7.18 -2.20
C VAL A 145 -2.04 -7.60 -0.83
N SER A 146 -0.73 -7.76 -0.62
CA SER A 146 -0.16 -8.13 0.68
C SER A 146 -0.44 -7.08 1.75
N ASN A 147 -0.23 -5.79 1.46
CA ASN A 147 -0.54 -4.71 2.39
C ASN A 147 -2.05 -4.58 2.63
N ALA A 148 -2.87 -4.66 1.57
CA ALA A 148 -4.32 -4.57 1.69
C ALA A 148 -4.88 -5.68 2.60
N MET A 149 -4.40 -6.91 2.47
CA MET A 149 -4.83 -8.04 3.29
C MET A 149 -4.34 -7.92 4.74
N LEU A 150 -3.12 -7.44 4.98
CA LEU A 150 -2.62 -7.18 6.34
C LEU A 150 -3.47 -6.11 7.05
N LEU A 151 -3.76 -5.02 6.37
CA LEU A 151 -4.59 -3.93 6.90
C LEU A 151 -6.01 -4.43 7.19
N LYS A 152 -6.60 -5.22 6.27
CA LYS A 152 -7.94 -5.79 6.47
C LYS A 152 -8.00 -6.77 7.64
N ALA A 153 -6.96 -7.58 7.82
CA ALA A 153 -6.87 -8.50 8.95
C ALA A 153 -6.70 -7.77 10.30
N ALA A 154 -5.91 -6.69 10.33
CA ALA A 154 -5.68 -5.90 11.53
C ALA A 154 -6.85 -4.99 11.91
N MET A 155 -7.60 -4.51 10.92
CA MET A 155 -8.70 -3.54 11.06
C MET A 155 -9.92 -3.96 10.23
N PRO A 156 -10.65 -5.03 10.63
CA PRO A 156 -11.71 -5.62 9.78
C PRO A 156 -12.89 -4.67 9.53
N GLU A 157 -13.12 -3.70 10.40
CA GLU A 157 -14.30 -2.82 10.35
C GLU A 157 -14.09 -1.55 9.53
N ILE A 158 -12.84 -1.21 9.17
CA ILE A 158 -12.60 0.01 8.38
C ILE A 158 -12.80 -0.25 6.87
N THR A 159 -13.10 0.81 6.16
CA THR A 159 -13.12 0.78 4.70
C THR A 159 -11.68 0.77 4.18
N ILE A 160 -11.35 -0.27 3.42
CA ILE A 160 -10.10 -0.37 2.66
C ILE A 160 -10.46 -0.48 1.20
N ARG A 161 -9.85 0.35 0.36
CA ARG A 161 -10.06 0.33 -1.09
C ARG A 161 -8.76 0.32 -1.87
N VAL A 162 -8.82 -0.16 -3.09
CA VAL A 162 -7.71 -0.13 -4.05
C VAL A 162 -8.22 0.53 -5.32
N ASP A 163 -7.47 1.51 -5.83
CA ASP A 163 -7.76 2.12 -7.12
C ASP A 163 -7.02 1.37 -8.25
N PRO A 164 -7.74 0.62 -9.10
CA PRO A 164 -7.13 -0.18 -10.16
C PRO A 164 -6.47 0.67 -11.24
N LEU A 165 -6.87 1.94 -11.42
CA LEU A 165 -6.27 2.85 -12.39
C LEU A 165 -4.94 3.43 -11.92
N CYS A 166 -4.69 3.37 -10.61
CA CYS A 166 -3.46 3.78 -9.97
C CYS A 166 -2.60 2.58 -9.50
N CYS A 167 -2.89 1.38 -10.02
CA CYS A 167 -2.15 0.15 -9.71
C CYS A 167 -1.77 -0.59 -11.00
N ALA A 168 -0.61 -1.26 -10.97
CA ALA A 168 -0.21 -2.20 -12.03
C ALA A 168 0.35 -3.48 -11.42
N GLY A 169 0.02 -4.62 -12.02
CA GLY A 169 0.59 -5.92 -11.65
C GLY A 169 1.77 -6.29 -12.54
N VAL A 170 2.41 -7.41 -12.23
CA VAL A 170 3.48 -7.98 -13.06
C VAL A 170 2.96 -8.25 -14.49
N THR A 171 1.71 -8.69 -14.59
CA THR A 171 0.98 -8.82 -15.86
C THR A 171 -0.43 -8.30 -15.74
N PRO A 172 -1.11 -7.89 -16.84
CA PRO A 172 -2.52 -7.54 -16.79
C PRO A 172 -3.42 -8.65 -16.22
N LYS A 173 -3.07 -9.91 -16.48
CA LYS A 173 -3.83 -11.07 -15.97
C LYS A 173 -3.69 -11.23 -14.46
N SER A 174 -2.49 -11.15 -13.93
CA SER A 174 -2.25 -11.26 -12.49
C SER A 174 -2.79 -10.05 -11.71
N HIS A 175 -2.74 -8.86 -12.31
CA HIS A 175 -3.41 -7.67 -11.80
C HIS A 175 -4.92 -7.91 -11.59
N GLN A 176 -5.64 -8.40 -12.61
CA GLN A 176 -7.07 -8.68 -12.51
C GLN A 176 -7.37 -9.78 -11.47
N ALA A 177 -6.54 -10.82 -11.39
CA ALA A 177 -6.70 -11.88 -10.40
C ALA A 177 -6.54 -11.36 -8.97
N ALA A 178 -5.58 -10.46 -8.72
CA ALA A 178 -5.38 -9.84 -7.42
C ALA A 178 -6.55 -8.92 -7.02
N LEU A 179 -7.04 -8.10 -7.96
CA LEU A 179 -8.23 -7.28 -7.72
C LEU A 179 -9.45 -8.14 -7.36
N LEU A 180 -9.68 -9.24 -8.08
CA LEU A 180 -10.75 -10.17 -7.77
C LEU A 180 -10.59 -10.78 -6.37
N THR A 181 -9.37 -11.20 -6.01
CA THR A 181 -9.08 -11.76 -4.67
C THR A 181 -9.37 -10.73 -3.58
N MET A 182 -8.89 -9.50 -3.73
CA MET A 182 -9.14 -8.42 -2.78
C MET A 182 -10.63 -8.13 -2.63
N LYS A 183 -11.38 -8.08 -3.74
CA LYS A 183 -12.84 -7.90 -3.73
C LYS A 183 -13.55 -9.00 -2.96
N MET A 184 -13.16 -10.27 -3.12
CA MET A 184 -13.72 -11.39 -2.36
C MET A 184 -13.42 -11.30 -0.87
N CYS A 185 -12.33 -10.64 -0.49
CA CYS A 185 -11.95 -10.36 0.90
C CYS A 185 -12.52 -9.02 1.42
N GLN A 186 -13.56 -8.48 0.77
CA GLN A 186 -14.27 -7.25 1.19
C GLN A 186 -13.39 -5.99 1.15
N ILE A 187 -12.37 -5.96 0.30
CA ILE A 187 -11.66 -4.75 -0.06
C ILE A 187 -12.36 -4.13 -1.27
N GLU A 188 -12.69 -2.85 -1.20
CA GLU A 188 -13.37 -2.15 -2.27
C GLU A 188 -12.42 -1.93 -3.46
N ILE A 189 -12.91 -2.15 -4.67
CA ILE A 189 -12.20 -1.82 -5.90
C ILE A 189 -12.87 -0.57 -6.46
N ALA A 190 -12.19 0.57 -6.44
CA ALA A 190 -12.72 1.90 -6.75
C ALA A 190 -12.84 2.17 -8.24
#